data_ba189129431fbf1b62932a6a8ef2be64
#
_entry.id   ba189129431fbf1b62932a6a8ef2be64
#
_cell.length_a   1.000
_cell.length_b   1.000
_cell.length_c   1.000
_cell.angle_alpha   90.00
_cell.angle_beta   90.00
_cell.angle_gamma   90.00
#
_symmetry.space_group_name_H-M   'P 1'
#
loop_
_entity.id
_entity.type
_entity.pdbx_description
1 polymer ?
#
loop_
_entity_poly.entity_id
_entity_poly.type
_entity_poly.pdbx_seq_one_letter_code
_entity_poly.pdbx_strand_id
1 'polypeptide(L)'
;MSLQSDAKKALKLMNSGQWLQLEGSVGRWVQGFIDAEYLVQDFDKTKKLGPVKFVDGYGRPRKQYWAKIDWAKVHDDEWGYNG
;
A
#
# COMPACT_ATOMS: atom_id res chain seq x y z
N MET A 1 5.62 17.05 -4.67
CA MET A 1 5.64 15.61 -4.95
C MET A 1 4.36 15.22 -5.66
N SER A 2 4.40 14.18 -6.48
CA SER A 2 3.21 13.76 -7.24
C SER A 2 2.53 12.58 -6.56
N LEU A 3 1.24 12.43 -6.78
CA LEU A 3 0.50 11.28 -6.28
C LEU A 3 1.04 9.97 -6.85
N GLN A 4 1.43 9.96 -8.13
CA GLN A 4 2.03 8.79 -8.77
C GLN A 4 3.30 8.34 -8.04
N SER A 5 4.19 9.28 -7.75
CA SER A 5 5.44 9.01 -7.05
C SER A 5 5.19 8.48 -5.64
N ASP A 6 4.28 9.11 -4.92
CA ASP A 6 3.94 8.72 -3.56
C ASP A 6 3.23 7.35 -3.52
N ALA A 7 2.36 7.07 -4.50
CA ALA A 7 1.68 5.78 -4.60
C ALA A 7 2.69 4.64 -4.84
N LYS A 8 3.69 4.86 -5.69
CA LYS A 8 4.75 3.87 -5.92
C LYS A 8 5.55 3.60 -4.64
N LYS A 9 5.86 4.65 -3.89
CA LYS A 9 6.59 4.53 -2.63
C LYS A 9 5.78 3.76 -1.60
N ALA A 10 4.49 4.08 -1.46
CA ALA A 10 3.59 3.38 -0.56
C ALA A 10 3.43 1.90 -0.95
N LEU A 11 3.33 1.61 -2.25
CA LEU A 11 3.25 0.24 -2.76
C LEU A 11 4.48 -0.57 -2.37
N LYS A 12 5.66 0.00 -2.52
CA LYS A 12 6.91 -0.66 -2.16
C LYS A 12 6.96 -0.97 -0.67
N LEU A 13 6.59 -0.01 0.17
CA LEU A 13 6.54 -0.20 1.62
C LEU A 13 5.55 -1.29 2.01
N MET A 14 4.38 -1.30 1.38
CA MET A 14 3.35 -2.29 1.67
C MET A 14 3.77 -3.70 1.27
N ASN A 15 4.25 -3.89 0.05
CA ASN A 15 4.60 -5.21 -0.47
C ASN A 15 5.85 -5.80 0.18
N SER A 16 6.72 -4.96 0.73
CA SER A 16 7.89 -5.43 1.49
C SER A 16 7.56 -5.75 2.95
N GLY A 17 6.38 -5.36 3.43
CA GLY A 17 5.99 -5.53 4.83
C GLY A 17 6.60 -4.48 5.77
N GLN A 18 7.45 -3.60 5.28
CA GLN A 18 8.12 -2.61 6.11
C GLN A 18 7.16 -1.64 6.78
N TRP A 19 6.03 -1.35 6.16
CA TRP A 19 5.07 -0.38 6.67
C TRP A 19 4.50 -0.75 8.04
N LEU A 20 4.49 -2.04 8.40
CA LEU A 20 4.02 -2.50 9.70
C LEU A 20 5.10 -2.42 10.78
N GLN A 21 6.36 -2.27 10.38
CA GLN A 21 7.51 -2.25 11.28
C GLN A 21 8.08 -0.85 11.47
N LEU A 22 7.64 0.12 10.66
CA LEU A 22 8.09 1.49 10.73
C LEU A 22 7.22 2.30 11.72
N GLU A 23 7.62 3.56 11.96
CA GLU A 23 6.87 4.46 12.84
C GLU A 23 5.39 4.52 12.44
N GLY A 24 4.53 4.73 13.45
CA GLY A 24 3.09 4.79 13.24
C GLY A 24 2.65 5.80 12.18
N SER A 25 3.39 6.91 12.03
CA SER A 25 3.10 7.90 10.99
C SER A 25 3.25 7.33 9.58
N VAL A 26 4.27 6.48 9.36
CA VAL A 26 4.47 5.82 8.06
C VAL A 26 3.37 4.80 7.80
N GLY A 27 3.02 4.01 8.81
CA GLY A 27 1.94 3.04 8.70
C GLY A 27 0.61 3.72 8.36
N ARG A 28 0.29 4.82 9.04
CA ARG A 28 -0.91 5.61 8.75
C ARG A 28 -0.89 6.22 7.36
N TRP A 29 0.28 6.65 6.90
CA TRP A 29 0.44 7.22 5.56
C TRP A 29 0.12 6.17 4.48
N VAL A 30 0.67 4.97 4.60
CA VAL A 30 0.38 3.85 3.68
C VAL A 30 -1.09 3.46 3.78
N GLN A 31 -1.64 3.37 5.00
CA GLN A 31 -3.05 3.04 5.21
C GLN A 31 -3.97 4.04 4.51
N GLY A 32 -3.60 5.31 4.49
CA GLY A 32 -4.35 6.35 3.77
C GLY A 32 -4.48 6.05 2.28
N PHE A 33 -3.42 5.51 1.65
CA PHE A 33 -3.48 5.11 0.24
C PHE A 33 -4.39 3.90 0.02
N ILE A 34 -4.43 2.99 0.97
CA ILE A 34 -5.34 1.84 0.91
C ILE A 34 -6.79 2.31 1.07
N ASP A 35 -7.06 3.18 2.04
CA ASP A 35 -8.40 3.69 2.33
C ASP A 35 -8.94 4.54 1.17
N ALA A 36 -8.07 5.28 0.48
CA ALA A 36 -8.43 6.07 -0.69
C ALA A 36 -8.53 5.22 -1.96
N GLU A 37 -8.25 3.92 -1.87
CA GLU A 37 -8.32 2.97 -2.98
C GLU A 37 -7.28 3.23 -4.07
N TYR A 38 -6.19 3.90 -3.75
CA TYR A 38 -5.04 4.01 -4.66
C TYR A 38 -4.23 2.72 -4.70
N LEU A 39 -4.20 1.99 -3.58
CA LEU A 39 -3.61 0.67 -3.48
C LEU A 39 -4.72 -0.34 -3.28
N VAL A 40 -4.82 -1.31 -4.18
CA VAL A 40 -5.85 -2.34 -4.16
C VAL A 40 -5.19 -3.71 -4.25
N GLN A 41 -5.95 -4.75 -3.93
CA GLN A 41 -5.41 -6.11 -3.98
C GLN A 41 -5.10 -6.55 -5.41
N ASP A 42 -3.90 -7.07 -5.61
CA ASP A 42 -3.53 -7.75 -6.84
C ASP A 42 -3.92 -9.23 -6.68
N PHE A 43 -5.10 -9.58 -7.15
CA PHE A 43 -5.64 -10.93 -6.99
C PHE A 43 -4.79 -11.98 -7.71
N ASP A 44 -4.31 -11.66 -8.91
CA ASP A 44 -3.51 -12.60 -9.70
C ASP A 44 -2.18 -12.91 -9.02
N LYS A 45 -1.50 -11.89 -8.55
CA LYS A 45 -0.22 -12.05 -7.88
C LYS A 45 -0.39 -12.76 -6.53
N THR A 46 -1.43 -12.43 -5.79
CA THR A 46 -1.74 -13.07 -4.52
C THR A 46 -2.05 -14.56 -4.73
N LYS A 47 -2.81 -14.89 -5.76
CA LYS A 47 -3.13 -16.27 -6.09
C LYS A 47 -1.89 -17.06 -6.51
N LYS A 48 -1.03 -16.45 -7.32
CA LYS A 48 0.15 -17.11 -7.87
C LYS A 48 1.26 -17.32 -6.84
N LEU A 49 1.55 -16.31 -6.04
CA LEU A 49 2.68 -16.30 -5.11
C LEU A 49 2.27 -16.53 -3.66
N GLY A 50 0.97 -16.56 -3.38
CA GLY A 50 0.47 -16.58 -2.01
C GLY A 50 0.50 -15.18 -1.40
N PRO A 51 -0.16 -14.98 -0.25
CA PRO A 51 -0.16 -13.68 0.42
C PRO A 51 1.24 -13.34 0.96
N VAL A 52 1.54 -12.05 1.03
CA VAL A 52 2.76 -11.58 1.69
C VAL A 52 2.66 -11.90 3.17
N LYS A 53 3.61 -12.64 3.71
CA LYS A 53 3.60 -13.07 5.11
C LYS A 53 4.44 -12.15 5.97
N PHE A 54 3.81 -11.47 6.90
CA PHE A 54 4.51 -10.67 7.91
C PHE A 54 3.57 -10.43 9.10
N VAL A 55 4.15 -10.02 10.21
CA VAL A 55 3.40 -9.67 11.42
C VAL A 55 3.66 -8.20 11.73
N ASP A 56 2.70 -7.55 12.44
CA ASP A 56 2.89 -6.18 12.87
C ASP A 56 3.89 -6.10 14.03
N GLY A 57 4.17 -4.88 14.50
CA GLY A 57 5.11 -4.65 15.58
C GLY A 57 4.74 -5.30 16.92
N TYR A 58 3.51 -5.77 17.04
CA TYR A 58 3.01 -6.47 18.22
C TYR A 58 2.98 -7.99 18.04
N GLY A 59 3.48 -8.49 16.92
CA GLY A 59 3.51 -9.91 16.63
C GLY A 59 2.16 -10.48 16.19
N ARG A 60 1.17 -9.64 15.87
CA ARG A 60 -0.16 -10.10 15.42
C ARG A 60 -0.16 -10.32 13.92
N PRO A 61 -0.79 -11.42 13.44
CA PRO A 61 -0.96 -11.61 12.01
C PRO A 61 -1.89 -10.54 11.44
N ARG A 62 -1.53 -9.98 10.30
CA ARG A 62 -2.36 -9.02 9.58
C ARG A 62 -2.90 -9.67 8.32
N LYS A 63 -4.07 -9.21 7.87
CA LYS A 63 -4.61 -9.62 6.59
C LYS A 63 -3.61 -9.21 5.51
N GLN A 64 -3.14 -10.17 4.73
CA GLN A 64 -2.03 -9.97 3.81
C GLN A 64 -2.43 -10.29 2.40
N TYR A 65 -1.94 -9.48 1.48
CA TYR A 65 -2.13 -9.66 0.05
C TYR A 65 -1.07 -8.85 -0.68
N TRP A 66 -0.84 -9.18 -1.94
CA TRP A 66 -0.04 -8.33 -2.79
C TRP A 66 -0.90 -7.15 -3.23
N ALA A 67 -0.33 -5.95 -3.17
CA ALA A 67 -1.02 -4.74 -3.61
C ALA A 67 -0.57 -4.35 -5.01
N LYS A 68 -1.41 -3.61 -5.69
CA LYS A 68 -1.10 -2.94 -6.96
C LYS A 68 -1.69 -1.54 -6.92
N ILE A 69 -1.22 -0.68 -7.81
CA ILE A 69 -1.74 0.69 -7.90
C ILE A 69 -2.94 0.70 -8.85
N ASP A 70 -4.03 1.30 -8.40
CA ASP A 70 -5.16 1.62 -9.28
C ASP A 70 -4.83 2.91 -10.02
N TRP A 71 -4.20 2.77 -11.19
CA TRP A 71 -3.74 3.90 -11.98
C TRP A 71 -4.87 4.82 -12.45
N ALA A 72 -6.06 4.29 -12.70
CA ALA A 72 -7.19 5.11 -13.09
C ALA A 72 -7.57 6.07 -11.96
N LYS A 73 -7.65 5.57 -10.74
CA LYS A 73 -7.93 6.38 -9.57
C LYS A 73 -6.84 7.41 -9.31
N VAL A 74 -5.59 7.01 -9.41
CA VAL A 74 -4.43 7.89 -9.22
C VAL A 74 -4.45 9.02 -10.23
N HIS A 75 -4.69 8.72 -11.52
CA HIS A 75 -4.74 9.75 -12.57
C HIS A 75 -5.91 10.72 -12.35
N ASP A 76 -7.06 10.22 -11.93
CA ASP A 76 -8.21 11.09 -11.67
C ASP A 76 -7.95 12.08 -10.55
N ASP A 77 -7.20 11.69 -9.54
CA ASP A 77 -6.98 12.50 -8.35
C ASP A 77 -5.66 13.26 -8.36
N GLU A 78 -4.79 13.00 -9.34
CA GLU A 78 -3.42 13.53 -9.38
C GLU A 78 -3.37 15.06 -9.32
N TRP A 79 -4.19 15.72 -10.09
CA TRP A 79 -4.14 17.18 -10.20
C TRP A 79 -4.63 17.90 -8.93
N GLY A 80 -5.41 17.22 -8.10
CA GLY A 80 -5.89 17.76 -6.83
C GLY A 80 -5.06 17.35 -5.61
N TYR A 81 -3.98 16.61 -5.83
CA TYR A 81 -3.18 16.05 -4.76
C TYR A 81 -2.13 17.04 -4.25
N ASN A 82 -2.08 17.25 -2.93
CA ASN A 82 -1.15 18.19 -2.30
C ASN A 82 0.01 17.51 -1.57
N GLY A 83 0.21 16.26 -1.82
CA GLY A 83 1.34 15.50 -1.30
C GLY A 83 1.44 15.35 0.16
#